data_084741b03178df3190608f17c7c812b3
#
_entry.id   084741b03178df3190608f17c7c812b3
#
_cell.length_a   1.000
_cell.length_b   1.000
_cell.length_c   1.000
_cell.angle_alpha   90.00
_cell.angle_beta   90.00
_cell.angle_gamma   90.00
#
_symmetry.space_group_name_H-M   'P 1'
#
loop_
_entity.id
_entity.type
_entity.pdbx_description
1 polymer ?
#
loop_
_entity_poly.entity_id
_entity_poly.type
_entity_poly.pdbx_seq_one_letter_code
_entity_poly.pdbx_strand_id
1 'polypeptide(L)'
;MSVAPTLGVYKLPTIDNEPMRNYEPNSKDRQELQKAVDELLACNPFEIPVIIDGQEFRSGKLAKQVNPGDHAQAVCYYHEADERMVNIAIEGALKAKKQWMNMPWSERAAISMKAADLIAHKYRYQLLAATMVGQGKNVWQAEIDAGAEICDFLRFGVKYVDDMYQIQPPRNSPGVWNRTEYRPLEGFVLAISPFNFTAIAGNLVMTPAMVGNVVVWKPSPMAIYSNYLVYKILEEAGVPPGVIQFVPGPAEPIAKAAMDHRDFGGLHFTGSTFVFKALWKQISSNLDVYRGYPRIVGETGGKNFHFVHKSANQDVVVTQCIRAAFEYQGQKCSALSRLYVPKSMWQGGLKEKLIERTMSLNVGPVQDFKNFVGPVIAKHSFDKIMGLIEEAKAEGGKVLVGGYGDDTKGYYVQPTIIETHDPRSVTMVKEIFGPVITVFAYPDDEVDETCALVDSTTEYALTGSIFASERNALLHISNL
;
A
#
# COMPACT_ATOMS: atom_id res chain seq x y z
N MET A 1 10.34 29.73 22.71
CA MET A 1 11.52 30.21 21.97
C MET A 1 11.01 31.17 20.90
N SER A 2 11.56 32.39 20.81
CA SER A 2 11.25 33.27 19.70
C SER A 2 11.88 32.69 18.46
N VAL A 3 11.07 32.36 17.45
CA VAL A 3 11.57 31.92 16.15
C VAL A 3 12.30 33.15 15.55
N ALA A 4 13.61 33.03 15.28
CA ALA A 4 14.33 34.06 14.56
C ALA A 4 13.67 34.24 13.18
N PRO A 5 13.47 35.50 12.73
CA PRO A 5 12.90 35.73 11.41
C PRO A 5 13.83 35.15 10.34
N THR A 6 13.28 34.42 9.40
CA THR A 6 14.03 33.96 8.22
C THR A 6 14.42 35.16 7.38
N LEU A 7 15.73 35.32 7.12
CA LEU A 7 16.27 36.42 6.33
C LEU A 7 16.28 36.16 4.81
N GLY A 8 15.76 35.03 4.37
CA GLY A 8 15.72 34.61 2.98
C GLY A 8 14.38 34.00 2.58
N VAL A 9 14.19 33.84 1.27
CA VAL A 9 13.05 33.17 0.69
C VAL A 9 13.41 31.71 0.44
N TYR A 10 12.62 30.78 1.02
CA TYR A 10 12.75 29.37 0.76
C TYR A 10 12.26 29.06 -0.67
N LYS A 11 13.03 28.25 -1.39
CA LYS A 11 12.67 27.75 -2.70
C LYS A 11 12.92 26.25 -2.74
N LEU A 12 11.90 25.48 -3.08
CA LEU A 12 12.05 24.05 -3.28
C LEU A 12 13.04 23.73 -4.41
N PRO A 13 13.88 22.70 -4.25
CA PRO A 13 14.61 22.14 -5.37
C PRO A 13 13.63 21.53 -6.40
N THR A 14 14.09 21.25 -7.60
CA THR A 14 13.34 20.43 -8.55
C THR A 14 13.10 19.04 -7.95
N ILE A 15 11.88 18.60 -7.99
CA ILE A 15 11.49 17.27 -7.51
C ILE A 15 11.36 16.33 -8.69
N ASP A 16 12.15 15.28 -8.67
CA ASP A 16 12.14 14.19 -9.65
C ASP A 16 11.89 12.86 -8.95
N ASN A 17 11.40 11.87 -9.71
CA ASN A 17 11.24 10.51 -9.21
C ASN A 17 12.58 9.90 -8.80
N GLU A 18 12.57 9.11 -7.73
CA GLU A 18 13.74 8.34 -7.33
C GLU A 18 14.09 7.31 -8.41
N PRO A 19 15.33 7.32 -8.92
CA PRO A 19 15.74 6.34 -9.93
C PRO A 19 15.68 4.91 -9.38
N MET A 20 14.99 4.04 -10.11
CA MET A 20 14.96 2.62 -9.80
C MET A 20 16.31 1.97 -10.12
N ARG A 21 16.78 1.10 -9.24
CA ARG A 21 18.02 0.37 -9.43
C ARG A 21 17.77 -0.99 -10.08
N ASN A 22 18.70 -1.37 -10.96
CA ASN A 22 18.75 -2.70 -11.54
C ASN A 22 19.65 -3.60 -10.67
N TYR A 23 19.10 -4.72 -10.24
CA TYR A 23 19.83 -5.72 -9.45
C TYR A 23 20.39 -6.80 -10.38
N GLU A 24 21.12 -6.37 -11.40
CA GLU A 24 21.71 -7.25 -12.40
C GLU A 24 22.73 -8.22 -11.78
N PRO A 25 22.90 -9.41 -12.34
CA PRO A 25 23.95 -10.34 -11.89
C PRO A 25 25.31 -9.64 -11.81
N ASN A 26 26.02 -9.83 -10.69
CA ASN A 26 27.32 -9.23 -10.37
C ASN A 26 27.32 -7.70 -10.15
N SER A 27 26.19 -6.99 -10.19
CA SER A 27 26.15 -5.59 -9.81
C SER A 27 26.40 -5.39 -8.31
N LYS A 28 26.94 -4.22 -7.94
CA LYS A 28 27.13 -3.86 -6.53
C LYS A 28 25.80 -3.82 -5.79
N ASP A 29 24.76 -3.23 -6.39
CA ASP A 29 23.42 -3.14 -5.77
C ASP A 29 22.87 -4.53 -5.44
N ARG A 30 23.07 -5.53 -6.34
CA ARG A 30 22.66 -6.90 -6.08
C ARG A 30 23.44 -7.54 -4.90
N GLN A 31 24.75 -7.32 -4.84
CA GLN A 31 25.58 -7.87 -3.77
C GLN A 31 25.20 -7.28 -2.41
N GLU A 32 25.02 -5.97 -2.33
CA GLU A 32 24.62 -5.29 -1.09
C GLU A 32 23.20 -5.70 -0.64
N LEU A 33 22.26 -5.80 -1.57
CA LEU A 33 20.91 -6.27 -1.22
C LEU A 33 20.91 -7.74 -0.78
N GLN A 34 21.62 -8.63 -1.52
CA GLN A 34 21.72 -10.04 -1.12
C GLN A 34 22.32 -10.17 0.28
N LYS A 35 23.38 -9.41 0.57
CA LYS A 35 24.00 -9.36 1.89
C LYS A 35 22.97 -8.93 2.96
N ALA A 36 22.20 -7.88 2.72
CA ALA A 36 21.20 -7.41 3.68
C ALA A 36 20.08 -8.45 3.91
N VAL A 37 19.66 -9.17 2.86
CA VAL A 37 18.70 -10.27 2.95
C VAL A 37 19.27 -11.45 3.76
N ASP A 38 20.51 -11.85 3.47
CA ASP A 38 21.17 -12.96 4.16
C ASP A 38 21.40 -12.64 5.65
N GLU A 39 21.83 -11.43 5.97
CA GLU A 39 21.98 -10.94 7.34
C GLU A 39 20.65 -10.96 8.11
N LEU A 40 19.57 -10.51 7.48
CA LEU A 40 18.23 -10.54 8.09
C LEU A 40 17.74 -11.96 8.35
N LEU A 41 17.97 -12.89 7.40
CA LEU A 41 17.57 -14.29 7.55
C LEU A 41 18.40 -15.06 8.58
N ALA A 42 19.66 -14.65 8.80
CA ALA A 42 20.58 -15.28 9.74
C ALA A 42 20.50 -14.70 11.16
N CYS A 43 19.94 -13.50 11.34
CA CYS A 43 19.89 -12.86 12.65
C CYS A 43 18.81 -13.50 13.54
N ASN A 44 18.99 -13.37 14.87
CA ASN A 44 17.91 -13.63 15.81
C ASN A 44 16.78 -12.62 15.57
N PRO A 45 15.50 -13.04 15.68
CA PRO A 45 14.39 -12.13 15.49
C PRO A 45 14.47 -10.91 16.41
N PHE A 46 14.28 -9.73 15.85
CA PHE A 46 14.26 -8.48 16.62
C PHE A 46 13.06 -8.45 17.56
N GLU A 47 13.24 -7.80 18.72
CA GLU A 47 12.13 -7.50 19.64
C GLU A 47 11.78 -6.01 19.53
N ILE A 48 10.62 -5.71 18.93
CA ILE A 48 10.18 -4.37 18.59
C ILE A 48 9.25 -3.83 19.69
N PRO A 49 9.59 -2.69 20.31
CA PRO A 49 8.78 -2.07 21.34
C PRO A 49 7.60 -1.27 20.74
N VAL A 50 6.64 -0.90 21.59
CA VAL A 50 5.76 0.24 21.37
C VAL A 50 6.57 1.51 21.58
N ILE A 51 6.49 2.50 20.68
CA ILE A 51 7.20 3.77 20.84
C ILE A 51 6.20 4.88 21.15
N ILE A 52 6.35 5.49 22.33
CA ILE A 52 5.54 6.63 22.78
C ILE A 52 6.49 7.76 23.20
N ASP A 53 6.32 8.94 22.64
CA ASP A 53 7.15 10.12 22.90
C ASP A 53 8.66 9.87 22.70
N GLY A 54 9.02 9.01 21.72
CA GLY A 54 10.38 8.58 21.47
C GLY A 54 10.95 7.59 22.52
N GLN A 55 10.12 7.14 23.46
CA GLN A 55 10.50 6.16 24.48
C GLN A 55 10.00 4.76 24.11
N GLU A 56 10.83 3.75 24.37
CA GLU A 56 10.48 2.36 24.16
C GLU A 56 9.68 1.79 25.34
N PHE A 57 8.50 1.24 25.04
CA PHE A 57 7.64 0.56 26.00
C PHE A 57 7.53 -0.92 25.67
N ARG A 58 7.83 -1.76 26.64
CA ARG A 58 7.77 -3.21 26.56
C ARG A 58 6.61 -3.73 27.40
N SER A 59 5.47 -4.02 26.76
CA SER A 59 4.27 -4.48 27.44
C SER A 59 4.39 -5.87 28.08
N GLY A 60 5.37 -6.67 27.63
CA GLY A 60 5.46 -8.08 27.99
C GLY A 60 4.51 -9.00 27.20
N LYS A 61 3.53 -8.45 26.49
CA LYS A 61 2.65 -9.21 25.61
C LYS A 61 3.24 -9.22 24.20
N LEU A 62 3.89 -10.33 23.87
CA LEU A 62 4.59 -10.49 22.59
C LEU A 62 3.69 -11.18 21.55
N ALA A 63 3.70 -10.62 20.34
CA ALA A 63 3.24 -11.27 19.12
C ALA A 63 4.41 -11.39 18.14
N LYS A 64 4.23 -12.14 17.05
CA LYS A 64 5.28 -12.35 16.04
C LYS A 64 4.82 -11.98 14.66
N GLN A 65 5.72 -11.38 13.86
CA GLN A 65 5.62 -11.34 12.42
C GLN A 65 6.40 -12.52 11.87
N VAL A 66 5.75 -13.37 11.07
CA VAL A 66 6.40 -14.52 10.42
C VAL A 66 6.90 -14.16 9.04
N ASN A 67 7.93 -14.88 8.57
CA ASN A 67 8.32 -14.88 7.16
C ASN A 67 7.28 -15.66 6.35
N PRO A 68 6.55 -15.04 5.41
CA PRO A 68 5.52 -15.75 4.65
C PRO A 68 6.09 -16.86 3.75
N GLY A 69 7.37 -16.82 3.41
CA GLY A 69 8.07 -17.86 2.64
C GLY A 69 8.57 -19.05 3.47
N ASP A 70 8.65 -18.86 4.80
CA ASP A 70 8.97 -19.92 5.76
C ASP A 70 8.31 -19.56 7.10
N HIS A 71 7.07 -19.97 7.30
CA HIS A 71 6.27 -19.57 8.45
C HIS A 71 6.75 -20.15 9.80
N ALA A 72 7.73 -21.05 9.80
CA ALA A 72 8.44 -21.46 11.01
C ALA A 72 9.41 -20.36 11.49
N GLN A 73 9.87 -19.49 10.61
CA GLN A 73 10.79 -18.40 10.91
C GLN A 73 10.05 -17.13 11.31
N ALA A 74 10.36 -16.56 12.46
CA ALA A 74 9.93 -15.23 12.85
C ALA A 74 10.87 -14.18 12.25
N VAL A 75 10.34 -13.12 11.64
CA VAL A 75 11.08 -11.92 11.23
C VAL A 75 11.37 -11.05 12.45
N CYS A 76 10.36 -10.85 13.28
CA CYS A 76 10.49 -10.14 14.55
C CYS A 76 9.40 -10.58 15.54
N TYR A 77 9.67 -10.33 16.81
CA TYR A 77 8.67 -10.26 17.87
C TYR A 77 8.36 -8.79 18.15
N TYR A 78 7.14 -8.49 18.54
CA TYR A 78 6.77 -7.12 18.89
C TYR A 78 5.85 -7.09 20.09
N HIS A 79 5.97 -6.03 20.88
CA HIS A 79 5.11 -5.77 22.02
C HIS A 79 3.78 -5.23 21.56
N GLU A 80 2.68 -5.86 21.97
CA GLU A 80 1.34 -5.37 21.70
C GLU A 80 0.97 -4.26 22.68
N ALA A 81 0.52 -3.13 22.15
CA ALA A 81 -0.06 -2.06 22.94
C ALA A 81 -1.45 -2.44 23.44
N ASP A 82 -1.77 -2.03 24.65
CA ASP A 82 -3.10 -2.06 25.24
C ASP A 82 -3.78 -0.67 25.13
N GLU A 83 -5.05 -0.60 25.55
CA GLU A 83 -5.83 0.64 25.55
C GLU A 83 -5.16 1.76 26.40
N ARG A 84 -4.51 1.41 27.52
CA ARG A 84 -3.79 2.38 28.35
C ARG A 84 -2.62 3.00 27.60
N MET A 85 -1.84 2.18 26.88
CA MET A 85 -0.71 2.66 26.06
C MET A 85 -1.20 3.55 24.91
N VAL A 86 -2.33 3.21 24.27
CA VAL A 86 -2.95 4.05 23.24
C VAL A 86 -3.31 5.42 23.79
N ASN A 87 -3.94 5.49 24.95
CA ASN A 87 -4.30 6.76 25.58
C ASN A 87 -3.05 7.58 25.96
N ILE A 88 -1.99 6.97 26.49
CA ILE A 88 -0.71 7.65 26.74
C ILE A 88 -0.11 8.18 25.44
N ALA A 89 -0.16 7.41 24.35
CA ALA A 89 0.32 7.83 23.04
C ALA A 89 -0.48 9.03 22.49
N ILE A 90 -1.79 9.05 22.67
CA ILE A 90 -2.64 10.17 22.27
C ILE A 90 -2.27 11.44 23.06
N GLU A 91 -2.17 11.34 24.38
CA GLU A 91 -1.78 12.49 25.22
C GLU A 91 -0.39 13.04 24.87
N GLY A 92 0.58 12.14 24.63
CA GLY A 92 1.92 12.53 24.15
C GLY A 92 1.86 13.24 22.80
N ALA A 93 1.08 12.71 21.84
CA ALA A 93 0.87 13.32 20.54
C ALA A 93 0.24 14.74 20.66
N LEU A 94 -0.80 14.88 21.45
CA LEU A 94 -1.45 16.18 21.69
C LEU A 94 -0.52 17.19 22.35
N LYS A 95 0.38 16.74 23.23
CA LYS A 95 1.41 17.60 23.85
C LYS A 95 2.46 18.05 22.82
N ALA A 96 2.93 17.15 21.96
CA ALA A 96 3.90 17.47 20.90
C ALA A 96 3.31 18.39 19.82
N LYS A 97 2.02 18.34 19.59
CA LYS A 97 1.31 19.06 18.53
C LYS A 97 1.62 20.55 18.51
N LYS A 98 1.60 21.23 19.66
CA LYS A 98 1.80 22.68 19.73
C LYS A 98 3.18 23.12 19.19
N GLN A 99 4.22 22.38 19.49
CA GLN A 99 5.56 22.65 18.99
C GLN A 99 5.63 22.33 17.50
N TRP A 100 5.12 21.20 17.07
CA TRP A 100 5.16 20.72 15.69
C TRP A 100 4.38 21.61 14.72
N MET A 101 3.16 22.00 15.06
CA MET A 101 2.34 22.86 14.21
C MET A 101 2.91 24.28 14.05
N ASN A 102 3.69 24.76 15.01
CA ASN A 102 4.35 26.08 14.99
C ASN A 102 5.74 26.04 14.36
N MET A 103 6.28 24.86 14.04
CA MET A 103 7.51 24.74 13.27
C MET A 103 7.26 25.28 11.86
N PRO A 104 8.15 26.13 11.30
CA PRO A 104 8.03 26.58 9.94
C PRO A 104 7.82 25.40 8.98
N TRP A 105 6.91 25.52 8.02
CA TRP A 105 6.61 24.43 7.11
C TRP A 105 7.85 23.98 6.31
N SER A 106 8.76 24.92 6.00
CA SER A 106 10.03 24.61 5.33
C SER A 106 10.93 23.69 6.13
N GLU A 107 10.91 23.77 7.46
CA GLU A 107 11.67 22.87 8.33
C GLU A 107 11.04 21.46 8.35
N ARG A 108 9.70 21.39 8.41
CA ARG A 108 9.00 20.10 8.27
C ARG A 108 9.24 19.47 6.89
N ALA A 109 9.24 20.28 5.83
CA ALA A 109 9.59 19.86 4.49
C ALA A 109 11.03 19.33 4.39
N ALA A 110 12.00 20.03 5.01
CA ALA A 110 13.39 19.59 5.04
C ALA A 110 13.57 18.22 5.74
N ILE A 111 12.80 17.94 6.81
CA ILE A 111 12.78 16.64 7.47
C ILE A 111 12.29 15.56 6.50
N SER A 112 11.20 15.83 5.75
CA SER A 112 10.69 14.87 4.76
C SER A 112 11.69 14.58 3.64
N MET A 113 12.33 15.62 3.10
CA MET A 113 13.39 15.50 2.09
C MET A 113 14.58 14.68 2.61
N LYS A 114 15.02 14.94 3.85
CA LYS A 114 16.08 14.16 4.49
C LYS A 114 15.70 12.72 4.71
N ALA A 115 14.45 12.42 5.09
CA ALA A 115 13.97 11.06 5.21
C ALA A 115 14.05 10.32 3.86
N ALA A 116 13.64 10.96 2.76
CA ALA A 116 13.79 10.40 1.42
C ALA A 116 15.26 10.11 1.08
N ASP A 117 16.18 11.02 1.38
CA ASP A 117 17.61 10.83 1.12
C ASP A 117 18.21 9.69 1.97
N LEU A 118 17.81 9.57 3.23
CA LEU A 118 18.22 8.47 4.09
C LEU A 118 17.75 7.13 3.53
N ILE A 119 16.52 7.03 3.04
CA ILE A 119 15.98 5.83 2.41
C ILE A 119 16.70 5.54 1.11
N ALA A 120 16.83 6.53 0.22
CA ALA A 120 17.44 6.37 -1.09
C ALA A 120 18.90 5.86 -1.04
N HIS A 121 19.63 6.21 0.02
CA HIS A 121 21.07 5.96 0.11
C HIS A 121 21.47 5.05 1.28
N LYS A 122 21.24 5.49 2.52
CA LYS A 122 21.76 4.82 3.71
C LYS A 122 21.02 3.52 4.03
N TYR A 123 19.69 3.53 3.94
CA TYR A 123 18.83 2.46 4.42
C TYR A 123 18.19 1.62 3.31
N ARG A 124 18.50 1.90 2.03
CA ARG A 124 17.84 1.27 0.89
C ARG A 124 17.81 -0.24 0.99
N TYR A 125 18.97 -0.87 1.09
CA TYR A 125 19.04 -2.34 1.08
C TYR A 125 18.43 -2.97 2.33
N GLN A 126 18.57 -2.34 3.49
CA GLN A 126 17.94 -2.83 4.72
C GLN A 126 16.42 -2.78 4.66
N LEU A 127 15.87 -1.68 4.13
CA LEU A 127 14.43 -1.52 4.00
C LEU A 127 13.86 -2.44 2.91
N LEU A 128 14.59 -2.63 1.80
CA LEU A 128 14.25 -3.62 0.79
C LEU A 128 14.25 -5.04 1.36
N ALA A 129 15.31 -5.43 2.07
CA ALA A 129 15.41 -6.74 2.69
C ALA A 129 14.25 -7.01 3.67
N ALA A 130 13.91 -6.03 4.50
CA ALA A 130 12.77 -6.11 5.41
C ALA A 130 11.43 -6.30 4.67
N THR A 131 11.27 -5.59 3.54
CA THR A 131 10.08 -5.69 2.69
C THR A 131 10.04 -7.02 1.93
N MET A 132 11.17 -7.51 1.43
CA MET A 132 11.26 -8.81 0.75
C MET A 132 10.92 -9.95 1.70
N VAL A 133 11.64 -10.06 2.80
CA VAL A 133 11.51 -11.18 3.75
C VAL A 133 10.22 -11.09 4.55
N GLY A 134 9.86 -9.89 5.01
CA GLY A 134 8.69 -9.72 5.89
C GLY A 134 7.34 -9.70 5.18
N GLN A 135 7.32 -9.29 3.91
CA GLN A 135 6.06 -9.11 3.16
C GLN A 135 5.96 -10.02 1.93
N GLY A 136 6.99 -10.82 1.62
CA GLY A 136 6.98 -11.74 0.49
C GLY A 136 7.12 -11.07 -0.88
N LYS A 137 7.80 -9.91 -0.95
CA LYS A 137 8.08 -9.20 -2.21
C LYS A 137 9.37 -9.69 -2.85
N ASN A 138 9.36 -9.89 -4.16
CA ASN A 138 10.60 -10.11 -4.89
C ASN A 138 11.42 -8.80 -4.96
N VAL A 139 12.66 -8.89 -5.44
CA VAL A 139 13.58 -7.74 -5.49
C VAL A 139 13.00 -6.54 -6.23
N TRP A 140 12.34 -6.79 -7.37
CA TRP A 140 11.79 -5.72 -8.20
C TRP A 140 10.61 -5.02 -7.52
N GLN A 141 9.71 -5.78 -6.90
CA GLN A 141 8.57 -5.24 -6.17
C GLN A 141 8.99 -4.51 -4.88
N ALA A 142 10.03 -4.97 -4.21
CA ALA A 142 10.60 -4.27 -3.06
C ALA A 142 11.28 -2.96 -3.48
N GLU A 143 11.98 -2.94 -4.63
CA GLU A 143 12.59 -1.73 -5.18
C GLU A 143 11.55 -0.68 -5.55
N ILE A 144 10.45 -1.08 -6.24
CA ILE A 144 9.33 -0.17 -6.54
C ILE A 144 8.80 0.45 -5.25
N ASP A 145 8.43 -0.37 -4.27
CA ASP A 145 7.76 0.02 -3.03
C ASP A 145 8.71 0.77 -2.08
N ALA A 146 9.69 0.05 -1.53
CA ALA A 146 10.50 0.52 -0.41
C ALA A 146 11.76 1.27 -0.84
N GLY A 147 12.13 1.21 -2.10
CA GLY A 147 13.28 1.93 -2.67
C GLY A 147 12.90 3.25 -3.33
N ALA A 148 11.92 3.23 -4.22
CA ALA A 148 11.55 4.37 -5.06
C ALA A 148 10.27 5.07 -4.57
N GLU A 149 9.14 4.39 -4.50
CA GLU A 149 7.83 5.00 -4.24
C GLU A 149 7.77 5.72 -2.89
N ILE A 150 8.36 5.17 -1.84
CA ILE A 150 8.40 5.84 -0.54
C ILE A 150 9.19 7.16 -0.59
N CYS A 151 10.30 7.21 -1.37
CA CYS A 151 11.06 8.42 -1.58
C CYS A 151 10.24 9.45 -2.37
N ASP A 152 9.52 9.00 -3.38
CA ASP A 152 8.64 9.83 -4.20
C ASP A 152 7.50 10.42 -3.36
N PHE A 153 6.83 9.63 -2.53
CA PHE A 153 5.81 10.15 -1.62
C PHE A 153 6.34 11.24 -0.68
N LEU A 154 7.55 11.05 -0.14
CA LEU A 154 8.15 12.03 0.75
C LEU A 154 8.55 13.33 0.03
N ARG A 155 9.06 13.25 -1.19
CA ARG A 155 9.50 14.39 -2.00
C ARG A 155 8.35 15.13 -2.67
N PHE A 156 7.47 14.39 -3.38
CA PHE A 156 6.30 15.00 -4.03
C PHE A 156 5.28 15.51 -3.03
N GLY A 157 5.17 14.88 -1.84
CA GLY A 157 4.37 15.40 -0.75
C GLY A 157 4.79 16.82 -0.35
N VAL A 158 6.10 17.11 -0.28
CA VAL A 158 6.62 18.47 -0.04
C VAL A 158 6.20 19.42 -1.16
N LYS A 159 6.29 18.98 -2.42
CA LYS A 159 5.87 19.79 -3.57
C LYS A 159 4.38 20.13 -3.51
N TYR A 160 3.53 19.15 -3.20
CA TYR A 160 2.10 19.37 -3.09
C TYR A 160 1.71 20.28 -1.93
N VAL A 161 2.43 20.21 -0.80
CA VAL A 161 2.24 21.15 0.32
C VAL A 161 2.63 22.57 -0.08
N ASP A 162 3.74 22.75 -0.81
CA ASP A 162 4.15 24.04 -1.34
C ASP A 162 3.08 24.63 -2.26
N ASP A 163 2.58 23.84 -3.22
CA ASP A 163 1.53 24.27 -4.14
C ASP A 163 0.24 24.65 -3.40
N MET A 164 -0.15 23.84 -2.40
CA MET A 164 -1.32 24.12 -1.58
C MET A 164 -1.18 25.44 -0.80
N TYR A 165 -0.02 25.69 -0.21
CA TYR A 165 0.21 26.90 0.59
C TYR A 165 0.31 28.18 -0.26
N GLN A 166 0.58 28.04 -1.55
CA GLN A 166 0.54 29.16 -2.51
C GLN A 166 -0.89 29.57 -2.89
N ILE A 167 -1.90 28.75 -2.59
CA ILE A 167 -3.31 29.09 -2.85
C ILE A 167 -3.74 30.15 -1.83
N GLN A 168 -3.78 31.40 -2.27
CA GLN A 168 -4.12 32.57 -1.47
C GLN A 168 -5.33 33.30 -2.08
N PRO A 169 -6.03 34.18 -1.33
CA PRO A 169 -7.12 34.97 -1.86
C PRO A 169 -6.70 35.70 -3.14
N PRO A 170 -7.43 35.52 -4.26
CA PRO A 170 -7.00 36.09 -5.55
C PRO A 170 -7.11 37.61 -5.61
N ARG A 171 -7.88 38.24 -4.70
CA ARG A 171 -8.07 39.68 -4.61
C ARG A 171 -8.23 40.12 -3.15
N ASN A 172 -7.78 41.37 -2.88
CA ASN A 172 -8.01 42.04 -1.62
C ASN A 172 -9.03 43.17 -1.81
N SER A 173 -9.81 43.48 -0.79
CA SER A 173 -10.61 44.71 -0.76
C SER A 173 -9.71 45.94 -0.63
N PRO A 174 -10.15 47.14 -1.11
CA PRO A 174 -9.36 48.35 -0.93
C PRO A 174 -8.99 48.61 0.53
N GLY A 175 -7.70 48.84 0.79
CA GLY A 175 -7.18 49.09 2.14
C GLY A 175 -7.07 47.85 3.04
N VAL A 176 -7.31 46.64 2.52
CA VAL A 176 -7.25 45.36 3.28
C VAL A 176 -6.30 44.41 2.59
N TRP A 177 -5.50 43.70 3.39
CA TRP A 177 -4.69 42.59 2.93
C TRP A 177 -5.24 41.27 3.54
N ASN A 178 -5.82 40.40 2.68
CA ASN A 178 -6.35 39.11 3.08
C ASN A 178 -5.32 38.02 2.83
N ARG A 179 -5.24 37.04 3.74
CA ARG A 179 -4.46 35.84 3.53
C ARG A 179 -5.14 34.63 4.17
N THR A 180 -4.88 33.46 3.63
CA THR A 180 -5.27 32.18 4.19
C THR A 180 -4.13 31.63 5.04
N GLU A 181 -4.46 31.23 6.27
CA GLU A 181 -3.57 30.51 7.16
C GLU A 181 -4.00 29.04 7.18
N TYR A 182 -3.11 28.16 6.72
CA TYR A 182 -3.37 26.71 6.72
C TYR A 182 -3.00 26.14 8.08
N ARG A 183 -3.99 25.62 8.80
CA ARG A 183 -3.84 25.04 10.14
C ARG A 183 -4.02 23.52 10.08
N PRO A 184 -3.27 22.73 10.91
CA PRO A 184 -3.53 21.32 11.09
C PRO A 184 -4.91 21.10 11.69
N LEU A 185 -5.42 19.86 11.57
CA LEU A 185 -6.68 19.44 12.18
C LEU A 185 -6.63 19.62 13.70
N GLU A 186 -7.76 19.89 14.32
CA GLU A 186 -7.86 19.79 15.79
C GLU A 186 -7.76 18.32 16.22
N GLY A 187 -6.97 18.06 17.27
CA GLY A 187 -6.76 16.69 17.76
C GLY A 187 -5.60 15.98 17.04
N PHE A 188 -5.69 14.68 16.88
CA PHE A 188 -4.70 13.81 16.27
C PHE A 188 -5.29 13.01 15.10
N VAL A 189 -4.42 12.47 14.25
CA VAL A 189 -4.79 11.56 13.17
C VAL A 189 -4.44 10.13 13.56
N LEU A 190 -5.40 9.21 13.41
CA LEU A 190 -5.14 7.78 13.49
C LEU A 190 -4.75 7.28 12.11
N ALA A 191 -3.52 6.79 11.96
CA ALA A 191 -3.06 6.14 10.75
C ALA A 191 -3.08 4.62 10.93
N ILE A 192 -3.80 3.91 10.06
CA ILE A 192 -3.84 2.44 10.03
C ILE A 192 -3.30 1.98 8.70
N SER A 193 -2.11 1.39 8.72
CA SER A 193 -1.39 1.02 7.51
C SER A 193 -1.59 -0.44 7.11
N PRO A 194 -1.57 -0.74 5.79
CA PRO A 194 -1.71 -2.09 5.26
C PRO A 194 -0.40 -2.88 5.38
N PHE A 195 -0.46 -4.16 5.01
CA PHE A 195 0.74 -5.00 4.98
C PHE A 195 1.49 -4.96 3.64
N ASN A 196 0.80 -4.60 2.56
CA ASN A 196 1.27 -4.86 1.20
C ASN A 196 2.24 -3.82 0.64
N PHE A 197 2.30 -2.61 1.24
CA PHE A 197 3.22 -1.55 0.80
C PHE A 197 3.88 -0.84 1.98
N THR A 198 5.21 -0.90 2.03
CA THR A 198 6.05 -0.12 2.96
C THR A 198 5.93 1.38 2.67
N ALA A 199 5.86 1.77 1.38
CA ALA A 199 5.66 3.15 0.94
C ALA A 199 4.33 3.72 1.45
N ILE A 200 3.24 2.98 1.32
CA ILE A 200 1.92 3.42 1.81
C ILE A 200 1.95 3.62 3.32
N ALA A 201 2.59 2.70 4.06
CA ALA A 201 2.72 2.83 5.51
C ALA A 201 3.45 4.12 5.92
N GLY A 202 4.56 4.44 5.26
CA GLY A 202 5.29 5.70 5.45
C GLY A 202 4.47 6.93 5.06
N ASN A 203 3.76 6.86 3.93
CA ASN A 203 2.91 7.95 3.44
C ASN A 203 1.73 8.26 4.38
N LEU A 204 1.05 7.23 4.89
CA LEU A 204 -0.10 7.41 5.78
C LEU A 204 0.24 8.20 7.05
N VAL A 205 1.47 8.11 7.53
CA VAL A 205 1.91 8.84 8.72
C VAL A 205 2.57 10.17 8.39
N MET A 206 3.38 10.23 7.33
CA MET A 206 4.16 11.43 7.03
C MET A 206 3.34 12.51 6.33
N THR A 207 2.39 12.17 5.48
CA THR A 207 1.53 13.15 4.79
C THR A 207 0.76 14.04 5.76
N PRO A 208 0.01 13.53 6.75
CA PRO A 208 -0.61 14.40 7.75
C PRO A 208 0.41 15.09 8.66
N ALA A 209 1.53 14.44 9.00
CA ALA A 209 2.56 15.06 9.82
C ALA A 209 3.21 16.27 9.13
N MET A 210 3.48 16.18 7.84
CA MET A 210 4.11 17.24 7.04
C MET A 210 3.34 18.57 7.10
N VAL A 211 2.00 18.51 7.16
CA VAL A 211 1.14 19.70 7.29
C VAL A 211 0.84 20.07 8.74
N GLY A 212 1.61 19.57 9.69
CA GLY A 212 1.59 19.98 11.10
C GLY A 212 0.67 19.17 12.01
N ASN A 213 0.07 18.05 11.52
CA ASN A 213 -0.68 17.13 12.37
C ASN A 213 0.26 16.23 13.19
N VAL A 214 -0.29 15.64 14.24
CA VAL A 214 0.33 14.55 15.00
C VAL A 214 -0.41 13.25 14.75
N VAL A 215 0.30 12.13 14.81
CA VAL A 215 -0.19 10.86 14.29
C VAL A 215 -0.01 9.75 15.33
N VAL A 216 -1.06 9.01 15.58
CA VAL A 216 -1.01 7.70 16.23
C VAL A 216 -1.02 6.63 15.15
N TRP A 217 0.08 5.93 14.99
CA TRP A 217 0.27 4.95 13.91
C TRP A 217 0.06 3.54 14.41
N LYS A 218 -0.95 2.89 13.90
CA LYS A 218 -1.19 1.45 14.07
C LYS A 218 -0.69 0.71 12.83
N PRO A 219 0.53 0.12 12.86
CA PRO A 219 1.07 -0.64 11.74
C PRO A 219 0.36 -1.98 11.56
N SER A 220 0.44 -2.55 10.35
CA SER A 220 -0.02 -3.92 10.11
C SER A 220 0.84 -4.93 10.88
N PRO A 221 0.23 -5.93 11.55
CA PRO A 221 0.98 -6.98 12.25
C PRO A 221 1.85 -7.84 11.30
N MET A 222 1.56 -7.82 10.00
CA MET A 222 2.31 -8.56 8.98
C MET A 222 3.43 -7.74 8.31
N ALA A 223 3.66 -6.48 8.74
CA ALA A 223 4.69 -5.58 8.22
C ALA A 223 5.37 -4.77 9.33
N ILE A 224 5.44 -5.30 10.54
CA ILE A 224 5.97 -4.58 11.72
C ILE A 224 7.41 -4.17 11.50
N TYR A 225 8.28 -5.08 11.03
CA TYR A 225 9.70 -4.80 10.93
C TYR A 225 10.03 -3.70 9.92
N SER A 226 9.47 -3.76 8.72
CA SER A 226 9.66 -2.70 7.71
C SER A 226 9.10 -1.36 8.19
N ASN A 227 7.92 -1.37 8.84
CA ASN A 227 7.29 -0.16 9.37
C ASN A 227 8.08 0.43 10.55
N TYR A 228 8.66 -0.41 11.41
CA TYR A 228 9.57 0.05 12.46
C TYR A 228 10.84 0.69 11.91
N LEU A 229 11.43 0.13 10.85
CA LEU A 229 12.56 0.76 10.17
C LEU A 229 12.18 2.12 9.59
N VAL A 230 11.00 2.25 8.97
CA VAL A 230 10.50 3.55 8.50
C VAL A 230 10.37 4.54 9.66
N TYR A 231 9.79 4.11 10.79
CA TYR A 231 9.71 4.95 11.99
C TYR A 231 11.09 5.44 12.43
N LYS A 232 12.09 4.54 12.53
CA LYS A 232 13.46 4.89 12.93
C LYS A 232 14.15 5.84 11.94
N ILE A 233 13.87 5.70 10.65
CA ILE A 233 14.39 6.59 9.62
C ILE A 233 13.77 7.99 9.76
N LEU A 234 12.47 8.08 10.02
CA LEU A 234 11.78 9.35 10.26
C LEU A 234 12.32 10.05 11.53
N GLU A 235 12.59 9.31 12.59
CA GLU A 235 13.23 9.81 13.81
C GLU A 235 14.63 10.36 13.52
N GLU A 236 15.49 9.62 12.79
CA GLU A 236 16.84 10.09 12.38
C GLU A 236 16.77 11.30 11.43
N ALA A 237 15.75 11.36 10.60
CA ALA A 237 15.53 12.52 9.73
C ALA A 237 15.22 13.78 10.52
N GLY A 238 14.68 13.65 11.74
CA GLY A 238 14.42 14.77 12.63
C GLY A 238 12.95 14.97 13.00
N VAL A 239 12.08 13.99 12.75
CA VAL A 239 10.71 14.01 13.29
C VAL A 239 10.80 14.01 14.83
N PRO A 240 10.27 15.04 15.53
CA PRO A 240 10.38 15.12 16.97
C PRO A 240 9.59 14.00 17.69
N PRO A 241 10.05 13.58 18.88
CA PRO A 241 9.30 12.69 19.75
C PRO A 241 7.85 13.17 19.95
N GLY A 242 6.90 12.24 19.90
CA GLY A 242 5.49 12.52 20.06
C GLY A 242 4.73 12.91 18.79
N VAL A 243 5.40 13.36 17.73
CA VAL A 243 4.73 13.71 16.46
C VAL A 243 4.13 12.49 15.79
N ILE A 244 4.86 11.38 15.78
CA ILE A 244 4.39 10.08 15.31
C ILE A 244 4.59 9.08 16.46
N GLN A 245 3.51 8.48 16.89
CA GLN A 245 3.51 7.44 17.93
C GLN A 245 3.39 6.07 17.24
N PHE A 246 4.33 5.15 17.46
CA PHE A 246 4.33 3.83 16.86
C PHE A 246 3.68 2.81 17.80
N VAL A 247 2.45 2.39 17.48
CA VAL A 247 1.59 1.61 18.38
C VAL A 247 1.17 0.29 17.74
N PRO A 248 2.07 -0.71 17.68
CA PRO A 248 1.75 -2.05 17.18
C PRO A 248 0.82 -2.77 18.16
N GLY A 249 -0.03 -3.67 17.62
CA GLY A 249 -0.93 -4.48 18.43
C GLY A 249 -2.23 -4.85 17.72
N PRO A 250 -3.22 -5.40 18.45
CA PRO A 250 -4.48 -5.84 17.90
C PRO A 250 -5.29 -4.65 17.35
N ALA A 251 -5.86 -4.84 16.14
CA ALA A 251 -6.45 -3.73 15.39
C ALA A 251 -7.68 -3.12 16.09
N GLU A 252 -8.62 -3.95 16.51
CA GLU A 252 -9.90 -3.50 17.04
C GLU A 252 -9.76 -2.69 18.37
N PRO A 253 -9.06 -3.18 19.42
CA PRO A 253 -8.90 -2.41 20.66
C PRO A 253 -8.18 -1.08 20.45
N ILE A 254 -7.10 -1.05 19.64
CA ILE A 254 -6.35 0.17 19.38
C ILE A 254 -7.20 1.19 18.61
N ALA A 255 -7.87 0.74 17.54
CA ALA A 255 -8.72 1.60 16.74
C ALA A 255 -9.90 2.14 17.58
N LYS A 256 -10.52 1.28 18.39
CA LYS A 256 -11.61 1.69 19.27
C LYS A 256 -11.17 2.75 20.28
N ALA A 257 -10.08 2.52 21.02
CA ALA A 257 -9.56 3.49 22.00
C ALA A 257 -9.25 4.85 21.34
N ALA A 258 -8.64 4.85 20.17
CA ALA A 258 -8.34 6.08 19.44
C ALA A 258 -9.60 6.80 18.94
N MET A 259 -10.56 6.07 18.36
CA MET A 259 -11.79 6.66 17.80
C MET A 259 -12.84 7.06 18.88
N ASP A 260 -12.75 6.54 20.10
CA ASP A 260 -13.60 6.97 21.21
C ASP A 260 -13.07 8.24 21.89
N HIS A 261 -11.84 8.68 21.53
CA HIS A 261 -11.24 9.86 22.15
C HIS A 261 -11.81 11.16 21.58
N ARG A 262 -12.15 12.14 22.46
CA ARG A 262 -12.76 13.41 22.06
C ARG A 262 -11.92 14.26 21.10
N ASP A 263 -10.60 14.11 21.15
CA ASP A 263 -9.65 14.81 20.27
C ASP A 263 -9.28 14.00 19.01
N PHE A 264 -10.09 13.02 18.64
CA PHE A 264 -9.95 12.32 17.38
C PHE A 264 -10.23 13.27 16.21
N GLY A 265 -9.19 13.64 15.46
CA GLY A 265 -9.26 14.61 14.37
C GLY A 265 -9.42 13.99 12.98
N GLY A 266 -9.04 12.74 12.82
CA GLY A 266 -9.20 12.04 11.53
C GLY A 266 -8.65 10.65 11.48
N LEU A 267 -9.12 9.90 10.46
CA LEU A 267 -8.66 8.57 10.10
C LEU A 267 -7.93 8.66 8.76
N HIS A 268 -6.71 8.12 8.69
CA HIS A 268 -5.98 7.87 7.45
C HIS A 268 -5.75 6.37 7.33
N PHE A 269 -6.46 5.73 6.40
CA PHE A 269 -6.61 4.28 6.35
C PHE A 269 -6.29 3.73 4.96
N THR A 270 -5.55 2.64 4.93
CA THR A 270 -5.47 1.75 3.76
C THR A 270 -5.65 0.31 4.22
N GLY A 271 -6.59 -0.40 3.60
CA GLY A 271 -6.89 -1.79 3.95
C GLY A 271 -8.15 -2.32 3.26
N SER A 272 -8.83 -3.31 3.88
CA SER A 272 -10.02 -3.88 3.26
C SER A 272 -11.23 -2.97 3.36
N THR A 273 -12.08 -2.97 2.33
CA THR A 273 -13.35 -2.23 2.27
C THR A 273 -14.27 -2.57 3.45
N PHE A 274 -14.29 -3.84 3.85
CA PHE A 274 -15.10 -4.28 5.00
C PHE A 274 -14.68 -3.58 6.31
N VAL A 275 -13.37 -3.53 6.58
CA VAL A 275 -12.84 -2.86 7.78
C VAL A 275 -13.10 -1.36 7.70
N PHE A 276 -12.89 -0.72 6.55
CA PHE A 276 -13.15 0.70 6.38
C PHE A 276 -14.61 1.07 6.65
N LYS A 277 -15.56 0.28 6.12
CA LYS A 277 -17.00 0.47 6.39
C LYS A 277 -17.30 0.35 7.90
N ALA A 278 -16.66 -0.57 8.62
CA ALA A 278 -16.82 -0.74 10.07
C ALA A 278 -16.26 0.45 10.85
N LEU A 279 -15.05 0.91 10.51
CA LEU A 279 -14.43 2.10 11.12
C LEU A 279 -15.27 3.35 10.89
N TRP A 280 -15.78 3.55 9.68
CA TRP A 280 -16.65 4.69 9.37
C TRP A 280 -17.93 4.69 10.17
N LYS A 281 -18.58 3.51 10.32
CA LYS A 281 -19.77 3.38 11.18
C LYS A 281 -19.47 3.75 12.63
N GLN A 282 -18.34 3.31 13.18
CA GLN A 282 -17.93 3.65 14.54
C GLN A 282 -17.69 5.16 14.69
N ILE A 283 -16.96 5.79 13.75
CA ILE A 283 -16.74 7.24 13.75
C ILE A 283 -18.08 7.98 13.71
N SER A 284 -19.02 7.55 12.87
CA SER A 284 -20.33 8.18 12.73
C SER A 284 -21.17 8.07 14.00
N SER A 285 -21.01 7.00 14.77
CA SER A 285 -21.74 6.84 16.04
C SER A 285 -21.18 7.70 17.18
N ASN A 286 -19.97 8.25 17.04
CA ASN A 286 -19.29 9.03 18.07
C ASN A 286 -19.27 10.55 17.77
N LEU A 287 -20.08 11.06 16.84
CA LEU A 287 -20.04 12.47 16.42
C LEU A 287 -20.26 13.46 17.57
N ASP A 288 -21.10 13.12 18.55
CA ASP A 288 -21.38 13.97 19.73
C ASP A 288 -20.22 14.02 20.73
N VAL A 289 -19.24 13.11 20.61
CA VAL A 289 -18.07 13.05 21.50
C VAL A 289 -16.96 13.98 21.00
N TYR A 290 -16.82 14.14 19.69
CA TYR A 290 -15.68 14.83 19.09
C TYR A 290 -15.75 16.35 19.24
N ARG A 291 -14.57 17.00 19.35
CA ARG A 291 -14.46 18.47 19.34
C ARG A 291 -14.88 19.08 18.02
N GLY A 292 -14.75 18.36 16.92
CA GLY A 292 -15.03 18.83 15.57
C GLY A 292 -15.30 17.65 14.65
N TYR A 293 -15.45 17.93 13.37
CA TYR A 293 -15.72 16.88 12.37
C TYR A 293 -14.42 16.13 12.02
N PRO A 294 -14.29 14.83 12.33
CA PRO A 294 -13.14 14.05 11.91
C PRO A 294 -13.05 13.98 10.38
N ARG A 295 -11.84 14.01 9.83
CA ARG A 295 -11.59 13.76 8.43
C ARG A 295 -11.35 12.27 8.22
N ILE A 296 -12.00 11.70 7.22
CA ILE A 296 -11.88 10.28 6.88
C ILE A 296 -11.28 10.18 5.49
N VAL A 297 -10.08 9.63 5.40
CA VAL A 297 -9.39 9.32 4.14
C VAL A 297 -9.13 7.83 4.10
N GLY A 298 -9.70 7.15 3.13
CA GLY A 298 -9.61 5.70 3.01
C GLY A 298 -9.28 5.26 1.59
N GLU A 299 -8.26 4.44 1.48
CA GLU A 299 -7.92 3.64 0.31
C GLU A 299 -8.30 2.20 0.61
N THR A 300 -9.12 1.59 -0.25
CA THR A 300 -9.67 0.26 0.02
C THR A 300 -9.39 -0.73 -1.10
N GLY A 301 -10.13 -1.83 -1.13
CA GLY A 301 -9.95 -2.89 -2.11
C GLY A 301 -10.35 -2.50 -3.53
N GLY A 302 -10.03 -3.36 -4.47
CA GLY A 302 -10.33 -3.23 -5.88
C GLY A 302 -10.72 -4.55 -6.52
N LYS A 303 -11.39 -4.47 -7.66
CA LYS A 303 -11.71 -5.61 -8.54
C LYS A 303 -11.46 -5.19 -9.99
N ASN A 304 -10.21 -4.89 -10.26
CA ASN A 304 -9.77 -4.19 -11.45
C ASN A 304 -9.87 -5.07 -12.70
N PHE A 305 -9.97 -4.42 -13.84
CA PHE A 305 -10.19 -5.08 -15.11
C PHE A 305 -9.17 -4.65 -16.17
N HIS A 306 -8.91 -5.55 -17.10
CA HIS A 306 -8.43 -5.23 -18.44
C HIS A 306 -9.53 -5.48 -19.44
N PHE A 307 -9.85 -4.48 -20.23
CA PHE A 307 -10.77 -4.57 -21.36
C PHE A 307 -9.97 -4.56 -22.67
N VAL A 308 -10.05 -5.64 -23.42
CA VAL A 308 -9.27 -5.83 -24.64
C VAL A 308 -10.17 -5.70 -25.85
N HIS A 309 -9.91 -4.71 -26.71
CA HIS A 309 -10.55 -4.59 -28.00
C HIS A 309 -9.85 -5.46 -29.05
N LYS A 310 -10.58 -5.92 -30.09
CA LYS A 310 -10.07 -6.79 -31.15
C LYS A 310 -8.85 -6.24 -31.92
N SER A 311 -8.62 -4.91 -31.89
CA SER A 311 -7.44 -4.29 -32.48
C SER A 311 -6.19 -4.31 -31.62
N ALA A 312 -6.27 -4.80 -30.38
CA ALA A 312 -5.15 -4.79 -29.46
C ALA A 312 -4.00 -5.73 -29.91
N ASN A 313 -2.78 -5.35 -29.57
CA ASN A 313 -1.63 -6.22 -29.78
C ASN A 313 -1.61 -7.33 -28.72
N GLN A 314 -1.70 -8.59 -29.13
CA GLN A 314 -1.77 -9.73 -28.22
C GLN A 314 -0.56 -9.86 -27.28
N ASP A 315 0.66 -9.60 -27.76
CA ASP A 315 1.88 -9.77 -26.96
C ASP A 315 1.98 -8.69 -25.87
N VAL A 316 1.49 -7.48 -26.17
CA VAL A 316 1.33 -6.42 -25.17
C VAL A 316 0.30 -6.83 -24.11
N VAL A 317 -0.87 -7.33 -24.54
CA VAL A 317 -1.92 -7.79 -23.62
C VAL A 317 -1.40 -8.88 -22.69
N VAL A 318 -0.74 -9.92 -23.24
CA VAL A 318 -0.16 -11.01 -22.43
C VAL A 318 0.84 -10.48 -21.41
N THR A 319 1.79 -9.64 -21.84
CA THR A 319 2.84 -9.12 -20.96
C THR A 319 2.24 -8.28 -19.82
N GLN A 320 1.28 -7.41 -20.15
CA GLN A 320 0.65 -6.56 -19.13
C GLN A 320 -0.28 -7.36 -18.20
N CYS A 321 -0.99 -8.38 -18.71
CA CYS A 321 -1.79 -9.27 -17.86
C CYS A 321 -0.92 -10.01 -16.83
N ILE A 322 0.22 -10.56 -17.26
CA ILE A 322 1.16 -11.25 -16.36
C ILE A 322 1.65 -10.31 -15.25
N ARG A 323 2.09 -9.11 -15.62
CA ARG A 323 2.56 -8.12 -14.64
C ARG A 323 1.44 -7.68 -13.72
N ALA A 324 0.32 -7.26 -14.26
CA ALA A 324 -0.78 -6.70 -13.50
C ALA A 324 -1.45 -7.71 -12.55
N ALA A 325 -1.52 -8.99 -12.93
CA ALA A 325 -2.19 -10.02 -12.12
C ALA A 325 -1.26 -10.73 -11.12
N PHE A 326 0.02 -10.93 -11.47
CA PHE A 326 0.88 -11.85 -10.73
C PHE A 326 2.06 -11.18 -10.01
N GLU A 327 2.38 -9.90 -10.35
CA GLU A 327 3.34 -9.13 -9.55
C GLU A 327 2.87 -9.08 -8.11
N TYR A 328 3.77 -9.35 -7.18
CA TYR A 328 3.49 -9.44 -5.76
C TYR A 328 2.27 -10.35 -5.45
N GLN A 329 2.14 -11.45 -6.17
CA GLN A 329 1.10 -12.48 -5.98
C GLN A 329 -0.32 -11.91 -6.05
N GLY A 330 -0.55 -10.85 -6.83
CA GLY A 330 -1.85 -10.16 -6.93
C GLY A 330 -2.31 -9.48 -5.65
N GLN A 331 -1.43 -9.26 -4.67
CA GLN A 331 -1.75 -8.62 -3.38
C GLN A 331 -1.65 -7.09 -3.45
N LYS A 332 -2.20 -6.51 -4.52
CA LYS A 332 -2.33 -5.07 -4.71
C LYS A 332 -3.82 -4.73 -4.87
N CYS A 333 -4.25 -3.64 -4.25
CA CYS A 333 -5.60 -3.10 -4.47
C CYS A 333 -5.85 -2.82 -5.96
N SER A 334 -4.80 -2.49 -6.72
CA SER A 334 -4.80 -2.20 -8.16
C SER A 334 -4.47 -3.41 -9.06
N ALA A 335 -4.29 -4.64 -8.51
CA ALA A 335 -3.97 -5.81 -9.32
C ALA A 335 -5.10 -6.18 -10.30
N LEU A 336 -4.71 -6.66 -11.49
CA LEU A 336 -5.66 -7.22 -12.44
C LEU A 336 -6.34 -8.47 -11.86
N SER A 337 -7.65 -8.50 -11.92
CA SER A 337 -8.43 -9.63 -11.44
C SER A 337 -9.45 -10.14 -12.48
N ARG A 338 -9.94 -9.24 -13.35
CA ARG A 338 -10.94 -9.53 -14.40
C ARG A 338 -10.37 -9.19 -15.77
N LEU A 339 -10.33 -10.15 -16.69
CA LEU A 339 -9.90 -9.94 -18.07
C LEU A 339 -11.07 -10.17 -19.02
N TYR A 340 -11.46 -9.12 -19.75
CA TYR A 340 -12.47 -9.18 -20.78
C TYR A 340 -11.79 -9.14 -22.16
N VAL A 341 -12.03 -10.20 -22.98
CA VAL A 341 -11.36 -10.35 -24.28
C VAL A 341 -12.35 -10.72 -25.37
N PRO A 342 -12.20 -10.24 -26.63
CA PRO A 342 -13.03 -10.69 -27.73
C PRO A 342 -12.85 -12.19 -27.97
N LYS A 343 -13.96 -12.91 -28.28
CA LYS A 343 -13.93 -14.34 -28.57
C LYS A 343 -12.98 -14.71 -29.71
N SER A 344 -12.96 -13.88 -30.78
CA SER A 344 -12.05 -14.12 -31.91
C SER A 344 -10.57 -14.06 -31.50
N MET A 345 -10.20 -13.11 -30.65
CA MET A 345 -8.83 -12.98 -30.17
C MET A 345 -8.48 -14.09 -29.17
N TRP A 346 -9.40 -14.44 -28.28
CA TRP A 346 -9.20 -15.49 -27.29
C TRP A 346 -8.96 -16.85 -27.96
N GLN A 347 -9.77 -17.20 -28.97
CA GLN A 347 -9.62 -18.41 -29.76
C GLN A 347 -8.50 -18.33 -30.81
N GLY A 348 -8.09 -17.11 -31.16
CA GLY A 348 -7.05 -16.81 -32.17
C GLY A 348 -5.62 -16.75 -31.61
N GLY A 349 -5.34 -17.46 -30.49
CA GLY A 349 -3.99 -17.66 -29.97
C GLY A 349 -3.66 -16.87 -28.68
N LEU A 350 -4.47 -15.90 -28.26
CA LEU A 350 -4.23 -15.16 -27.02
C LEU A 350 -4.27 -16.07 -25.79
N LYS A 351 -5.19 -17.02 -25.77
CA LYS A 351 -5.34 -18.01 -24.70
C LYS A 351 -4.06 -18.82 -24.49
N GLU A 352 -3.54 -19.40 -25.56
CA GLU A 352 -2.34 -20.23 -25.55
C GLU A 352 -1.11 -19.44 -25.10
N LYS A 353 -0.94 -18.23 -25.62
CA LYS A 353 0.14 -17.33 -25.22
C LYS A 353 0.10 -16.97 -23.75
N LEU A 354 -1.10 -16.67 -23.21
CA LEU A 354 -1.27 -16.31 -21.80
C LEU A 354 -0.98 -17.52 -20.89
N ILE A 355 -1.44 -18.71 -21.28
CA ILE A 355 -1.17 -19.98 -20.57
C ILE A 355 0.34 -20.25 -20.55
N GLU A 356 1.00 -20.27 -21.72
CA GLU A 356 2.43 -20.53 -21.84
C GLU A 356 3.26 -19.55 -21.02
N ARG A 357 2.96 -18.25 -21.10
CA ARG A 357 3.67 -17.23 -20.34
C ARG A 357 3.46 -17.38 -18.84
N THR A 358 2.27 -17.72 -18.40
CA THR A 358 1.97 -17.98 -16.96
C THR A 358 2.75 -19.18 -16.44
N MET A 359 2.78 -20.27 -17.21
CA MET A 359 3.52 -21.49 -16.86
C MET A 359 5.04 -21.28 -16.80
N SER A 360 5.56 -20.27 -17.50
CA SER A 360 7.00 -19.93 -17.49
C SER A 360 7.45 -19.15 -16.25
N LEU A 361 6.53 -18.75 -15.37
CA LEU A 361 6.87 -17.97 -14.19
C LEU A 361 7.49 -18.87 -13.10
N ASN A 362 8.62 -18.43 -12.55
CA ASN A 362 9.22 -19.10 -11.39
C ASN A 362 8.49 -18.68 -10.11
N VAL A 363 8.08 -19.66 -9.32
CA VAL A 363 7.44 -19.51 -8.01
C VAL A 363 8.39 -20.04 -6.94
N GLY A 364 8.66 -19.24 -5.92
CA GLY A 364 9.57 -19.66 -4.84
C GLY A 364 9.97 -18.55 -3.87
N PRO A 365 10.97 -18.83 -3.03
CA PRO A 365 11.41 -17.90 -2.00
C PRO A 365 12.02 -16.62 -2.59
N VAL A 366 11.71 -15.48 -1.97
CA VAL A 366 12.05 -14.14 -2.48
C VAL A 366 13.56 -13.84 -2.45
N GLN A 367 14.35 -14.53 -1.64
CA GLN A 367 15.81 -14.43 -1.59
C GLN A 367 16.50 -15.00 -2.85
N ASP A 368 15.82 -15.84 -3.63
CA ASP A 368 16.25 -16.20 -4.97
C ASP A 368 15.67 -15.21 -5.98
N PHE A 369 16.49 -14.28 -6.43
CA PHE A 369 16.09 -13.20 -7.35
C PHE A 369 15.60 -13.66 -8.72
N LYS A 370 15.63 -14.97 -9.02
CA LYS A 370 15.03 -15.54 -10.24
C LYS A 370 13.51 -15.74 -10.09
N ASN A 371 12.99 -15.78 -8.87
CA ASN A 371 11.59 -16.00 -8.63
C ASN A 371 10.80 -14.71 -8.87
N PHE A 372 9.80 -14.82 -9.74
CA PHE A 372 8.87 -13.72 -10.03
C PHE A 372 7.73 -13.69 -9.03
N VAL A 373 7.21 -14.85 -8.66
CA VAL A 373 6.09 -15.01 -7.72
C VAL A 373 6.62 -15.54 -6.39
N GLY A 374 6.35 -14.84 -5.31
CA GLY A 374 6.66 -15.22 -3.94
C GLY A 374 5.46 -15.83 -3.20
N PRO A 375 5.53 -15.93 -1.86
CA PRO A 375 4.42 -16.38 -1.02
C PRO A 375 3.36 -15.29 -0.85
N VAL A 376 2.09 -15.67 -0.65
CA VAL A 376 1.07 -14.76 -0.11
C VAL A 376 1.32 -14.55 1.39
N ILE A 377 0.78 -13.45 1.93
CA ILE A 377 1.25 -12.90 3.20
C ILE A 377 0.99 -13.78 4.43
N ALA A 378 -0.09 -14.57 4.45
CA ALA A 378 -0.48 -15.32 5.65
C ALA A 378 -1.38 -16.50 5.33
N LYS A 379 -1.53 -17.41 6.30
CA LYS A 379 -2.38 -18.60 6.20
C LYS A 379 -3.83 -18.28 5.82
N HIS A 380 -4.43 -17.27 6.45
CA HIS A 380 -5.81 -16.88 6.14
C HIS A 380 -5.97 -16.34 4.72
N SER A 381 -4.93 -15.70 4.16
CA SER A 381 -4.92 -15.26 2.76
C SER A 381 -4.82 -16.45 1.82
N PHE A 382 -3.94 -17.40 2.12
CA PHE A 382 -3.81 -18.66 1.39
C PHE A 382 -5.14 -19.42 1.35
N ASP A 383 -5.76 -19.64 2.52
CA ASP A 383 -7.02 -20.38 2.63
C ASP A 383 -8.17 -19.69 1.88
N LYS A 384 -8.27 -18.36 1.99
CA LYS A 384 -9.25 -17.56 1.25
C LYS A 384 -9.09 -17.73 -0.26
N ILE A 385 -7.85 -17.62 -0.76
CA ILE A 385 -7.56 -17.72 -2.19
C ILE A 385 -7.91 -19.12 -2.70
N MET A 386 -7.44 -20.17 -2.01
CA MET A 386 -7.72 -21.54 -2.38
C MET A 386 -9.23 -21.84 -2.32
N GLY A 387 -9.92 -21.36 -1.29
CA GLY A 387 -11.37 -21.51 -1.17
C GLY A 387 -12.15 -20.87 -2.32
N LEU A 388 -11.75 -19.66 -2.75
CA LEU A 388 -12.38 -18.98 -3.89
C LEU A 388 -12.09 -19.67 -5.23
N ILE A 389 -10.92 -20.30 -5.39
CA ILE A 389 -10.62 -21.12 -6.59
C ILE A 389 -11.54 -22.35 -6.63
N GLU A 390 -11.74 -23.02 -5.50
CA GLU A 390 -12.64 -24.19 -5.45
C GLU A 390 -14.12 -23.78 -5.65
N GLU A 391 -14.56 -22.63 -5.08
CA GLU A 391 -15.90 -22.08 -5.32
C GLU A 391 -16.11 -21.79 -6.82
N ALA A 392 -15.11 -21.18 -7.49
CA ALA A 392 -15.17 -20.93 -8.94
C ALA A 392 -15.27 -22.21 -9.78
N LYS A 393 -14.54 -23.28 -9.40
CA LYS A 393 -14.66 -24.60 -10.06
C LYS A 393 -16.06 -25.17 -9.89
N ALA A 394 -16.65 -25.04 -8.70
CA ALA A 394 -18.02 -25.53 -8.42
C ALA A 394 -19.07 -24.74 -9.21
N GLU A 395 -18.85 -23.46 -9.52
CA GLU A 395 -19.70 -22.64 -10.39
C GLU A 395 -19.49 -22.92 -11.89
N GLY A 396 -18.62 -23.88 -12.26
CA GLY A 396 -18.32 -24.22 -13.66
C GLY A 396 -17.17 -23.46 -14.29
N GLY A 397 -16.42 -22.68 -13.52
CA GLY A 397 -15.19 -22.04 -13.94
C GLY A 397 -14.11 -23.06 -14.31
N LYS A 398 -13.50 -22.89 -15.49
CA LYS A 398 -12.44 -23.78 -15.97
C LYS A 398 -11.08 -23.25 -15.62
N VAL A 399 -10.36 -23.94 -14.73
CA VAL A 399 -8.95 -23.63 -14.43
C VAL A 399 -8.09 -24.03 -15.63
N LEU A 400 -7.43 -23.06 -16.24
CA LEU A 400 -6.53 -23.26 -17.39
C LEU A 400 -5.09 -23.50 -16.96
N VAL A 401 -4.65 -22.82 -15.89
CA VAL A 401 -3.30 -22.90 -15.30
C VAL A 401 -3.43 -22.77 -13.80
N GLY A 402 -2.54 -23.39 -13.03
CA GLY A 402 -2.49 -23.26 -11.57
C GLY A 402 -3.66 -23.96 -10.88
N GLY A 403 -4.34 -23.27 -9.98
CA GLY A 403 -5.46 -23.78 -9.21
C GLY A 403 -5.07 -24.67 -8.03
N TYR A 404 -3.81 -24.57 -7.57
CA TYR A 404 -3.29 -25.27 -6.39
C TYR A 404 -2.25 -24.43 -5.66
N GLY A 405 -1.94 -24.80 -4.44
CA GLY A 405 -0.94 -24.14 -3.62
C GLY A 405 -0.26 -25.12 -2.67
N ASP A 406 0.82 -24.66 -2.03
CA ASP A 406 1.57 -25.41 -1.01
C ASP A 406 1.83 -24.49 0.19
N ASP A 407 1.34 -24.86 1.36
CA ASP A 407 1.52 -24.14 2.61
C ASP A 407 2.35 -24.94 3.66
N THR A 408 3.06 -25.96 3.22
CA THR A 408 3.87 -26.81 4.11
C THR A 408 5.05 -26.07 4.72
N LYS A 409 5.65 -25.13 4.00
CA LYS A 409 6.76 -24.32 4.46
C LYS A 409 6.46 -22.82 4.44
N GLY A 410 5.92 -22.34 3.32
CA GLY A 410 5.48 -20.98 3.10
C GLY A 410 4.17 -20.96 2.34
N TYR A 411 3.51 -19.83 2.27
CA TYR A 411 2.15 -19.73 1.72
C TYR A 411 2.18 -19.51 0.20
N TYR A 412 2.56 -20.53 -0.58
CA TYR A 412 2.73 -20.43 -2.03
C TYR A 412 1.46 -20.82 -2.75
N VAL A 413 0.88 -19.90 -3.52
CA VAL A 413 -0.24 -20.13 -4.44
C VAL A 413 0.28 -20.00 -5.87
N GLN A 414 0.01 -20.99 -6.72
CA GLN A 414 0.43 -20.95 -8.11
C GLN A 414 -0.37 -19.89 -8.89
N PRO A 415 0.28 -19.12 -9.79
CA PRO A 415 -0.42 -18.24 -10.71
C PRO A 415 -1.55 -18.98 -11.41
N THR A 416 -2.77 -18.46 -11.28
CA THR A 416 -3.98 -19.17 -11.69
C THR A 416 -4.76 -18.37 -12.71
N ILE A 417 -5.15 -19.04 -13.80
CA ILE A 417 -6.06 -18.51 -14.82
C ILE A 417 -7.35 -19.33 -14.80
N ILE A 418 -8.47 -18.66 -14.62
CA ILE A 418 -9.81 -19.25 -14.66
C ILE A 418 -10.57 -18.66 -15.84
N GLU A 419 -11.08 -19.51 -16.73
CA GLU A 419 -12.02 -19.13 -17.79
C GLU A 419 -13.45 -19.34 -17.32
N THR A 420 -14.30 -18.32 -17.43
CA THR A 420 -15.71 -18.42 -17.06
C THR A 420 -16.63 -18.00 -18.21
N HIS A 421 -17.82 -18.61 -18.25
CA HIS A 421 -18.92 -18.16 -19.11
C HIS A 421 -19.93 -17.31 -18.35
N ASP A 422 -19.86 -17.29 -17.02
CA ASP A 422 -20.67 -16.43 -16.17
C ASP A 422 -19.88 -15.16 -15.79
N PRO A 423 -20.24 -13.99 -16.34
CA PRO A 423 -19.56 -12.72 -16.03
C PRO A 423 -19.79 -12.25 -14.58
N ARG A 424 -20.66 -12.92 -13.84
CA ARG A 424 -20.95 -12.66 -12.42
C ARG A 424 -20.52 -13.79 -11.49
N SER A 425 -19.68 -14.73 -11.97
CA SER A 425 -19.09 -15.77 -11.13
C SER A 425 -18.33 -15.18 -9.93
N VAL A 426 -18.14 -15.97 -8.90
CA VAL A 426 -17.54 -15.54 -7.63
C VAL A 426 -16.21 -14.81 -7.82
N THR A 427 -15.36 -15.32 -8.72
CA THR A 427 -14.04 -14.73 -9.00
C THR A 427 -14.08 -13.50 -9.93
N MET A 428 -15.22 -13.17 -10.51
CA MET A 428 -15.46 -11.89 -11.20
C MET A 428 -15.99 -10.82 -10.25
N VAL A 429 -16.67 -11.19 -9.17
CA VAL A 429 -17.34 -10.26 -8.24
C VAL A 429 -16.50 -9.98 -6.98
N LYS A 430 -16.00 -11.04 -6.31
CA LYS A 430 -15.28 -10.90 -5.03
C LYS A 430 -13.81 -10.54 -5.22
N GLU A 431 -13.28 -9.67 -4.37
CA GLU A 431 -11.85 -9.38 -4.29
C GLU A 431 -11.09 -10.59 -3.73
N ILE A 432 -10.23 -11.18 -4.55
CA ILE A 432 -9.44 -12.37 -4.18
C ILE A 432 -8.20 -11.97 -3.38
N PHE A 433 -7.49 -10.94 -3.82
CA PHE A 433 -6.20 -10.47 -3.29
C PHE A 433 -5.13 -11.57 -3.33
N GLY A 434 -5.04 -12.23 -4.47
CA GLY A 434 -4.16 -13.37 -4.74
C GLY A 434 -3.81 -13.47 -6.23
N PRO A 435 -2.90 -14.39 -6.61
CA PRO A 435 -2.41 -14.53 -7.98
C PRO A 435 -3.43 -15.26 -8.87
N VAL A 436 -4.61 -14.69 -9.03
CA VAL A 436 -5.73 -15.28 -9.78
C VAL A 436 -6.33 -14.25 -10.72
N ILE A 437 -6.40 -14.58 -11.99
CA ILE A 437 -7.09 -13.82 -13.02
C ILE A 437 -8.27 -14.64 -13.56
N THR A 438 -9.42 -14.01 -13.71
CA THR A 438 -10.59 -14.62 -14.33
C THR A 438 -10.86 -13.99 -15.68
N VAL A 439 -11.02 -14.82 -16.70
CA VAL A 439 -11.20 -14.42 -18.09
C VAL A 439 -12.64 -14.66 -18.52
N PHE A 440 -13.24 -13.60 -19.07
CA PHE A 440 -14.53 -13.66 -19.76
C PHE A 440 -14.34 -13.30 -21.22
N ALA A 441 -14.61 -14.26 -22.12
CA ALA A 441 -14.53 -14.04 -23.55
C ALA A 441 -15.88 -13.54 -24.09
N TYR A 442 -15.96 -12.28 -24.51
CA TYR A 442 -17.17 -11.65 -25.00
C TYR A 442 -17.32 -11.72 -26.53
N PRO A 443 -18.55 -11.69 -27.11
CA PRO A 443 -18.76 -11.59 -28.54
C PRO A 443 -18.17 -10.31 -29.12
N ASP A 444 -17.51 -10.40 -30.28
CA ASP A 444 -16.73 -9.29 -30.87
C ASP A 444 -17.57 -8.03 -31.22
N ASP A 445 -18.86 -8.19 -31.37
CA ASP A 445 -19.86 -7.16 -31.68
C ASP A 445 -20.59 -6.60 -30.44
N GLU A 446 -20.33 -7.16 -29.24
CA GLU A 446 -20.96 -6.76 -27.97
C GLU A 446 -20.02 -5.91 -27.09
N VAL A 447 -19.33 -4.92 -27.68
CA VAL A 447 -18.37 -4.06 -26.94
C VAL A 447 -19.10 -3.21 -25.91
N ASP A 448 -20.18 -2.53 -26.30
CA ASP A 448 -20.91 -1.59 -25.44
C ASP A 448 -21.63 -2.31 -24.30
N GLU A 449 -22.26 -3.44 -24.61
CA GLU A 449 -22.91 -4.31 -23.63
C GLU A 449 -21.90 -4.86 -22.61
N THR A 450 -20.72 -5.22 -23.11
CA THR A 450 -19.65 -5.72 -22.24
C THR A 450 -19.07 -4.62 -21.36
N CYS A 451 -18.95 -3.38 -21.84
CA CYS A 451 -18.56 -2.24 -21.00
C CYS A 451 -19.57 -1.98 -19.88
N ALA A 452 -20.88 -2.01 -20.20
CA ALA A 452 -21.93 -1.89 -19.18
C ALA A 452 -21.88 -3.07 -18.16
N LEU A 453 -21.51 -4.26 -18.62
CA LEU A 453 -21.28 -5.41 -17.74
C LEU A 453 -20.08 -5.18 -16.83
N VAL A 454 -18.95 -4.68 -17.34
CA VAL A 454 -17.75 -4.37 -16.53
C VAL A 454 -18.11 -3.44 -15.38
N ASP A 455 -18.87 -2.37 -15.65
CA ASP A 455 -19.31 -1.39 -14.66
C ASP A 455 -20.22 -2.02 -13.59
N SER A 456 -21.19 -2.84 -14.01
CA SER A 456 -22.23 -3.39 -13.12
C SER A 456 -21.86 -4.71 -12.41
N THR A 457 -20.67 -5.28 -12.66
CA THR A 457 -20.32 -6.60 -12.12
C THR A 457 -20.03 -6.58 -10.62
N THR A 458 -19.47 -5.51 -10.11
CA THR A 458 -18.99 -5.44 -8.71
C THR A 458 -19.14 -4.01 -8.16
N GLU A 459 -19.15 -3.87 -6.83
CA GLU A 459 -19.14 -2.56 -6.14
C GLU A 459 -17.74 -1.89 -6.15
N TYR A 460 -16.69 -2.62 -6.51
CA TYR A 460 -15.32 -2.08 -6.52
C TYR A 460 -15.07 -1.27 -7.78
N ALA A 461 -14.48 -0.08 -7.61
CA ALA A 461 -14.18 0.87 -8.69
C ALA A 461 -12.86 1.61 -8.42
N LEU A 462 -11.71 0.91 -8.42
CA LEU A 462 -10.41 1.52 -8.17
C LEU A 462 -9.69 1.87 -9.46
N THR A 463 -9.47 0.89 -10.36
CA THR A 463 -8.72 1.11 -11.60
C THR A 463 -9.11 0.09 -12.68
N GLY A 464 -8.73 0.40 -13.91
CA GLY A 464 -8.90 -0.47 -15.08
C GLY A 464 -7.98 -0.06 -16.22
N SER A 465 -7.89 -0.90 -17.25
CA SER A 465 -7.11 -0.62 -18.45
C SER A 465 -7.87 -1.04 -19.70
N ILE A 466 -7.72 -0.26 -20.77
CA ILE A 466 -8.28 -0.53 -22.09
C ILE A 466 -7.11 -0.80 -23.05
N PHE A 467 -7.19 -1.88 -23.81
CA PHE A 467 -6.20 -2.25 -24.83
C PHE A 467 -6.82 -2.17 -26.23
N ALA A 468 -6.36 -1.24 -27.03
CA ALA A 468 -6.72 -1.13 -28.44
C ALA A 468 -5.59 -0.43 -29.21
N SER A 469 -5.39 -0.79 -30.49
CA SER A 469 -4.53 -0.04 -31.40
C SER A 469 -5.30 1.02 -32.20
N GLU A 470 -6.62 0.90 -32.28
CA GLU A 470 -7.50 1.86 -32.93
C GLU A 470 -7.87 3.01 -31.99
N ARG A 471 -7.50 4.24 -32.35
CA ARG A 471 -7.80 5.43 -31.53
C ARG A 471 -9.29 5.62 -31.28
N ASN A 472 -10.12 5.37 -32.28
CA ASN A 472 -11.58 5.54 -32.16
C ASN A 472 -12.16 4.54 -31.15
N ALA A 473 -11.65 3.30 -31.13
CA ALA A 473 -12.06 2.32 -30.13
C ALA A 473 -11.66 2.76 -28.71
N LEU A 474 -10.42 3.27 -28.52
CA LEU A 474 -9.99 3.82 -27.24
C LEU A 474 -10.90 4.95 -26.76
N LEU A 475 -11.19 5.94 -27.63
CA LEU A 475 -12.05 7.07 -27.29
C LEU A 475 -13.48 6.63 -26.97
N HIS A 476 -14.03 5.69 -27.76
CA HIS A 476 -15.37 5.17 -27.55
C HIS A 476 -15.49 4.45 -26.22
N ILE A 477 -14.63 3.47 -25.96
CA ILE A 477 -14.65 2.66 -24.73
C ILE A 477 -14.35 3.52 -23.49
N SER A 478 -13.52 4.55 -23.61
CA SER A 478 -13.22 5.46 -22.50
C SER A 478 -14.39 6.38 -22.10
N ASN A 479 -15.39 6.50 -22.97
CA ASN A 479 -16.59 7.33 -22.72
C ASN A 479 -17.80 6.51 -22.25
N LEU A 480 -17.70 5.19 -22.28
CA LEU A 480 -18.70 4.28 -21.75
C LEU A 480 -18.49 4.02 -20.27
#